data_4f7ac4df754dcdf770273f01332815e4
#
_entry.id   4f7ac4df754dcdf770273f01332815e4
#
_cell.length_a   1.000
_cell.length_b   1.000
_cell.length_c   1.000
_cell.angle_alpha   90.00
_cell.angle_beta   90.00
_cell.angle_gamma   90.00
#
_symmetry.space_group_name_H-M   'P 1'
#
loop_
_entity.id
_entity.type
_entity.pdbx_description
1 polymer ?
#
loop_
_entity_poly.entity_id
_entity_poly.type
_entity_poly.pdbx_seq_one_letter_code
_entity_poly.pdbx_strand_id
1 'polypeptide(L)'
;KLYLENNLISLEKISTNLSIDSYLKDTFAIKNIQLSSSEIDIKNLIKFARSYNNNAELFILEKIIKNGSIKINFKAEFNANGTIKDNYTLSGLVENTNIKLLNKDKINNINFSFNVTKNQYYFEKINLKLKELDLNSKRFSLLKKKRRFFCRRRI
;
A
#
# COMPACT_ATOMS: atom_id res chain seq x y z
N LYS A 1 8.90 -16.08 1.91
CA LYS A 1 8.47 -15.82 0.52
C LYS A 1 7.05 -16.34 0.37
N LEU A 2 6.14 -15.51 -0.11
CA LEU A 2 4.78 -15.90 -0.46
C LEU A 2 4.70 -16.08 -1.97
N TYR A 3 4.16 -17.21 -2.41
CA TYR A 3 3.89 -17.50 -3.81
C TYR A 3 2.38 -17.56 -4.02
N LEU A 4 1.90 -16.86 -5.03
CA LEU A 4 0.54 -17.00 -5.52
C LEU A 4 0.56 -16.90 -7.05
N GLU A 5 0.13 -17.94 -7.75
CA GLU A 5 0.03 -17.96 -9.22
C GLU A 5 1.28 -17.40 -9.93
N ASN A 6 2.48 -17.85 -9.56
CA ASN A 6 3.78 -17.38 -10.07
C ASN A 6 4.17 -15.94 -9.68
N ASN A 7 3.40 -15.25 -8.84
CA ASN A 7 3.81 -13.95 -8.32
C ASN A 7 4.53 -14.11 -6.97
N LEU A 8 5.76 -13.63 -6.91
CA LEU A 8 6.59 -13.67 -5.71
C LEU A 8 6.50 -12.35 -4.95
N ILE A 9 5.99 -12.40 -3.71
CA ILE A 9 6.12 -11.31 -2.76
C ILE A 9 7.10 -11.73 -1.68
N SER A 10 8.20 -11.00 -1.57
CA SER A 10 9.20 -11.22 -0.53
C SER A 10 8.83 -10.46 0.73
N LEU A 11 8.61 -11.18 1.82
CA LEU A 11 8.48 -10.61 3.16
C LEU A 11 9.79 -10.76 3.90
N GLU A 12 10.24 -9.68 4.55
CA GLU A 12 11.41 -9.68 5.43
C GLU A 12 11.04 -10.17 6.81
N LYS A 13 9.90 -9.71 7.32
CA LYS A 13 9.48 -10.00 8.69
C LYS A 13 7.98 -10.19 8.77
N ILE A 14 7.60 -11.22 9.52
CA ILE A 14 6.22 -11.44 9.99
C ILE A 14 6.30 -11.58 11.49
N SER A 15 5.54 -10.77 12.23
CA SER A 15 5.40 -10.89 13.69
C SER A 15 3.92 -10.93 14.03
N THR A 16 3.57 -11.79 15.00
CA THR A 16 2.20 -11.91 15.48
C THR A 16 2.19 -12.20 16.99
N ASN A 17 1.18 -11.72 17.68
CA ASN A 17 0.89 -12.07 19.05
C ASN A 17 -0.37 -12.93 19.12
N LEU A 18 -0.27 -14.05 19.84
CA LEU A 18 -1.37 -14.98 20.04
C LEU A 18 -2.03 -14.76 21.41
N SER A 19 -3.30 -15.04 21.49
CA SER A 19 -4.06 -15.12 22.75
C SER A 19 -4.24 -16.58 23.14
N ILE A 20 -3.63 -17.00 24.23
CA ILE A 20 -3.78 -18.35 24.76
C ILE A 20 -5.24 -18.61 25.18
N ASP A 21 -5.87 -17.64 25.84
CA ASP A 21 -7.28 -17.75 26.27
C ASP A 21 -8.23 -17.91 25.06
N SER A 22 -7.97 -17.20 23.97
CA SER A 22 -8.77 -17.33 22.74
C SER A 22 -8.56 -18.69 22.08
N TYR A 23 -7.34 -19.19 22.08
CA TYR A 23 -7.01 -20.52 21.56
C TYR A 23 -7.73 -21.62 22.34
N LEU A 24 -7.73 -21.55 23.67
CA LEU A 24 -8.41 -22.52 24.55
C LEU A 24 -9.95 -22.47 24.43
N LYS A 25 -10.50 -21.36 23.95
CA LYS A 25 -11.96 -21.16 23.74
C LYS A 25 -12.40 -21.34 22.29
N ASP A 26 -11.56 -21.92 21.44
CA ASP A 26 -11.81 -22.08 19.98
C ASP A 26 -12.24 -20.78 19.28
N THR A 27 -11.75 -19.64 19.76
CA THR A 27 -11.97 -18.34 19.13
C THR A 27 -10.72 -17.88 18.37
N PHE A 28 -10.85 -16.83 17.54
CA PHE A 28 -9.74 -16.31 16.78
C PHE A 28 -8.58 -15.87 17.68
N ALA A 29 -7.45 -16.56 17.61
CA ALA A 29 -6.36 -16.43 18.56
C ALA A 29 -5.32 -15.36 18.21
N ILE A 30 -5.29 -14.84 16.98
CA ILE A 30 -4.32 -13.81 16.56
C ILE A 30 -4.79 -12.46 17.08
N LYS A 31 -4.01 -11.82 17.96
CA LYS A 31 -4.30 -10.47 18.48
C LYS A 31 -3.88 -9.37 17.52
N ASN A 32 -2.70 -9.51 16.95
CA ASN A 32 -2.16 -8.55 16.00
C ASN A 32 -1.24 -9.23 15.00
N ILE A 33 -1.00 -8.53 13.90
CA ILE A 33 -0.02 -8.90 12.88
C ILE A 33 0.79 -7.68 12.48
N GLN A 34 2.07 -7.88 12.29
CA GLN A 34 2.97 -6.92 11.66
C GLN A 34 3.73 -7.62 10.54
N LEU A 35 3.64 -7.03 9.35
CA LEU A 35 4.32 -7.51 8.15
C LEU A 35 5.25 -6.42 7.64
N SER A 36 6.46 -6.80 7.23
CA SER A 36 7.38 -5.93 6.51
C SER A 36 7.86 -6.64 5.25
N SER A 37 7.78 -5.96 4.13
CA SER A 37 8.30 -6.50 2.87
C SER A 37 9.73 -6.04 2.62
N SER A 38 10.50 -6.84 1.89
CA SER A 38 11.63 -6.36 1.11
C SER A 38 11.14 -5.45 -0.02
N GLU A 39 12.05 -4.98 -0.84
CA GLU A 39 11.69 -4.26 -2.06
C GLU A 39 10.93 -5.17 -3.02
N ILE A 40 9.74 -4.72 -3.43
CA ILE A 40 8.85 -5.46 -4.33
C ILE A 40 8.69 -4.63 -5.61
N ASP A 41 8.74 -5.28 -6.77
CA ASP A 41 8.30 -4.66 -8.02
C ASP A 41 6.80 -4.33 -7.95
N ILE A 42 6.44 -3.06 -8.21
CA ILE A 42 5.04 -2.60 -8.10
C ILE A 42 4.11 -3.37 -9.02
N LYS A 43 4.55 -3.76 -10.23
CA LYS A 43 3.71 -4.53 -11.15
C LYS A 43 3.40 -5.93 -10.60
N ASN A 44 4.36 -6.56 -9.94
CA ASN A 44 4.14 -7.85 -9.29
C ASN A 44 3.15 -7.72 -8.13
N LEU A 45 3.25 -6.65 -7.35
CA LEU A 45 2.27 -6.37 -6.29
C LEU A 45 0.86 -6.14 -6.86
N ILE A 46 0.72 -5.39 -7.95
CA ILE A 46 -0.57 -5.16 -8.60
C ILE A 46 -1.15 -6.46 -9.15
N LYS A 47 -0.36 -7.29 -9.82
CA LYS A 47 -0.80 -8.61 -10.30
C LYS A 47 -1.27 -9.48 -9.15
N PHE A 48 -0.51 -9.51 -8.05
CA PHE A 48 -0.90 -10.22 -6.84
C PHE A 48 -2.24 -9.70 -6.28
N ALA A 49 -2.43 -8.39 -6.17
CA ALA A 49 -3.67 -7.80 -5.71
C ALA A 49 -4.85 -8.14 -6.62
N ARG A 50 -4.63 -8.18 -7.95
CA ARG A 50 -5.65 -8.57 -8.95
C ARG A 50 -6.07 -10.02 -8.87
N SER A 51 -5.21 -10.92 -8.43
CA SER A 51 -5.58 -12.33 -8.24
C SER A 51 -6.61 -12.52 -7.11
N TYR A 52 -6.65 -11.58 -6.15
CA TYR A 52 -7.67 -11.57 -5.09
C TYR A 52 -8.91 -10.75 -5.44
N ASN A 53 -8.71 -9.60 -6.06
CA ASN A 53 -9.80 -8.67 -6.39
C ASN A 53 -9.55 -8.00 -7.73
N ASN A 54 -10.11 -8.58 -8.77
CA ASN A 54 -9.94 -8.09 -10.13
C ASN A 54 -10.91 -6.93 -10.42
N ASN A 55 -10.55 -5.72 -9.97
CA ASN A 55 -11.31 -4.50 -10.22
C ASN A 55 -10.67 -3.63 -11.31
N ALA A 56 -11.46 -2.67 -11.82
CA ALA A 56 -11.05 -1.79 -12.92
C ALA A 56 -9.85 -0.90 -12.53
N GLU A 57 -9.77 -0.47 -11.28
CA GLU A 57 -8.70 0.40 -10.78
C GLU A 57 -7.35 -0.31 -10.83
N LEU A 58 -7.26 -1.55 -10.35
CA LEU A 58 -6.03 -2.34 -10.40
C LEU A 58 -5.63 -2.66 -11.85
N PHE A 59 -6.61 -2.91 -12.73
CA PHE A 59 -6.34 -3.10 -14.16
C PHE A 59 -5.73 -1.86 -14.79
N ILE A 60 -6.27 -0.67 -14.51
CA ILE A 60 -5.73 0.60 -15.00
C ILE A 60 -4.31 0.81 -14.47
N LEU A 61 -4.08 0.63 -13.17
CA LEU A 61 -2.75 0.76 -12.55
C LEU A 61 -1.72 -0.15 -13.22
N GLU A 62 -2.07 -1.41 -13.49
CA GLU A 62 -1.17 -2.34 -14.18
C GLU A 62 -0.79 -1.85 -15.60
N LYS A 63 -1.73 -1.22 -16.31
CA LYS A 63 -1.49 -0.71 -17.66
C LYS A 63 -0.63 0.55 -17.69
N ILE A 64 -0.86 1.47 -16.76
CA ILE A 64 -0.16 2.76 -16.74
C ILE A 64 1.23 2.68 -16.08
N ILE A 65 1.42 1.89 -15.03
CA ILE A 65 2.71 1.74 -14.36
C ILE A 65 3.65 0.92 -15.25
N LYS A 66 4.83 1.45 -15.49
CA LYS A 66 5.83 0.79 -16.36
C LYS A 66 6.87 0.02 -15.55
N ASN A 67 7.37 0.62 -14.51
CA ASN A 67 8.29 0.04 -13.53
C ASN A 67 8.21 0.82 -12.22
N GLY A 68 8.96 0.40 -11.23
CA GLY A 68 9.07 1.01 -9.92
C GLY A 68 9.11 -0.04 -8.83
N SER A 69 9.56 0.37 -7.66
CA SER A 69 9.62 -0.48 -6.49
C SER A 69 8.83 0.10 -5.31
N ILE A 70 8.43 -0.80 -4.43
CA ILE A 70 7.71 -0.46 -3.21
C ILE A 70 8.20 -1.31 -2.03
N LYS A 71 8.35 -0.66 -0.87
CA LYS A 71 8.51 -1.33 0.43
C LYS A 71 7.28 -1.05 1.27
N ILE A 72 6.76 -2.07 1.95
CA ILE A 72 5.51 -2.00 2.68
C ILE A 72 5.71 -2.47 4.12
N ASN A 73 5.10 -1.73 5.06
CA ASN A 73 4.91 -2.15 6.43
C ASN A 73 3.42 -2.11 6.75
N PHE A 74 2.88 -3.23 7.18
CA PHE A 74 1.48 -3.36 7.57
C PHE A 74 1.39 -3.77 9.03
N LYS A 75 0.55 -3.09 9.79
CA LYS A 75 0.21 -3.43 11.18
C LYS A 75 -1.29 -3.44 11.32
N ALA A 76 -1.81 -4.48 11.94
CA ALA A 76 -3.24 -4.58 12.24
C ALA A 76 -3.45 -5.32 13.56
N GLU A 77 -4.53 -4.98 14.24
CA GLU A 77 -5.08 -5.74 15.36
C GLU A 77 -6.39 -6.39 14.92
N PHE A 78 -6.73 -7.47 15.59
CA PHE A 78 -7.93 -8.23 15.30
C PHE A 78 -8.91 -8.20 16.48
N ASN A 79 -10.18 -8.26 16.16
CA ASN A 79 -11.26 -8.55 17.10
C ASN A 79 -11.30 -10.07 17.36
N ALA A 80 -12.04 -10.49 18.41
CA ALA A 80 -12.21 -11.90 18.74
C ALA A 80 -12.88 -12.73 17.64
N ASN A 81 -13.59 -12.09 16.71
CA ASN A 81 -14.20 -12.73 15.54
C ASN A 81 -13.29 -12.78 14.29
N GLY A 82 -12.01 -12.40 14.42
CA GLY A 82 -11.05 -12.40 13.31
C GLY A 82 -11.13 -11.19 12.35
N THR A 83 -12.03 -10.24 12.58
CA THR A 83 -12.07 -9.02 11.77
C THR A 83 -10.96 -8.04 12.17
N ILE A 84 -10.39 -7.34 11.19
CA ILE A 84 -9.37 -6.31 11.43
C ILE A 84 -10.01 -5.12 12.13
N LYS A 85 -9.39 -4.65 13.21
CA LYS A 85 -9.80 -3.41 13.89
C LYS A 85 -9.51 -2.18 13.04
N ASP A 86 -10.18 -1.09 13.35
CA ASP A 86 -10.07 0.19 12.65
C ASP A 86 -8.72 0.92 12.84
N ASN A 87 -7.87 0.42 13.73
CA ASN A 87 -6.55 0.99 14.04
C ASN A 87 -5.41 0.44 13.18
N TYR A 88 -5.70 -0.21 12.06
CA TYR A 88 -4.67 -0.66 11.15
C TYR A 88 -3.86 0.48 10.53
N THR A 89 -2.60 0.21 10.22
CA THR A 89 -1.70 1.13 9.53
C THR A 89 -1.01 0.40 8.40
N LEU A 90 -1.03 1.00 7.21
CA LEU A 90 -0.26 0.60 6.06
C LEU A 90 0.68 1.74 5.69
N SER A 91 1.97 1.55 5.79
CA SER A 91 2.98 2.55 5.45
C SER A 91 4.00 1.98 4.49
N GLY A 92 4.71 2.85 3.79
CA GLY A 92 5.74 2.38 2.86
C GLY A 92 6.43 3.50 2.11
N LEU A 93 7.29 3.05 1.21
CA LEU A 93 8.10 3.89 0.33
C LEU A 93 7.94 3.40 -1.10
N VAL A 94 7.63 4.31 -2.01
CA VAL A 94 7.60 4.08 -3.46
C VAL A 94 8.80 4.77 -4.07
N GLU A 95 9.54 4.06 -4.91
CA GLU A 95 10.79 4.56 -5.50
C GLU A 95 10.86 4.26 -7.00
N ASN A 96 11.48 5.20 -7.73
CA ASN A 96 11.84 5.07 -9.15
C ASN A 96 10.67 4.63 -10.04
N THR A 97 9.45 5.06 -9.69
CA THR A 97 8.25 4.65 -10.41
C THR A 97 8.03 5.51 -11.64
N ASN A 98 7.77 4.87 -12.76
CA ASN A 98 7.44 5.51 -14.02
C ASN A 98 6.03 5.14 -14.47
N ILE A 99 5.25 6.15 -14.85
CA ILE A 99 3.86 6.01 -15.29
C ILE A 99 3.74 6.55 -16.72
N LYS A 100 3.02 5.81 -17.57
CA LYS A 100 2.61 6.28 -18.89
C LYS A 100 1.11 6.45 -18.91
N LEU A 101 0.66 7.69 -18.99
CA LEU A 101 -0.76 8.03 -19.05
C LEU A 101 -1.36 7.66 -20.42
N LEU A 102 -2.69 7.57 -20.49
CA LEU A 102 -3.42 7.17 -21.69
C LEU A 102 -3.21 8.14 -22.88
N ASN A 103 -3.01 9.43 -22.59
CA ASN A 103 -2.70 10.48 -23.56
C ASN A 103 -1.21 10.50 -24.03
N LYS A 104 -0.44 9.46 -23.69
CA LYS A 104 1.00 9.30 -23.98
C LYS A 104 1.94 10.14 -23.11
N ASP A 105 1.47 11.00 -22.23
CA ASP A 105 2.33 11.71 -21.29
C ASP A 105 3.00 10.73 -20.32
N LYS A 106 4.25 11.00 -19.99
CA LYS A 106 5.04 10.19 -19.05
C LYS A 106 5.31 10.99 -17.79
N ILE A 107 5.15 10.35 -16.66
CA ILE A 107 5.62 10.84 -15.37
C ILE A 107 6.71 9.89 -14.92
N ASN A 108 7.90 10.42 -14.71
CA ASN A 108 9.09 9.64 -14.39
C ASN A 108 9.58 9.95 -12.97
N ASN A 109 10.39 9.04 -12.44
CA ASN A 109 11.08 9.20 -11.16
C ASN A 109 10.12 9.57 -10.01
N ILE A 110 8.96 8.94 -9.97
CA ILE A 110 8.01 9.16 -8.89
C ILE A 110 8.55 8.47 -7.64
N ASN A 111 8.78 9.27 -6.61
CA ASN A 111 9.21 8.81 -5.29
C ASN A 111 8.33 9.45 -4.24
N PHE A 112 7.88 8.69 -3.26
CA PHE A 112 7.15 9.21 -2.11
C PHE A 112 7.08 8.18 -0.99
N SER A 113 6.95 8.64 0.25
CA SER A 113 6.51 7.81 1.36
C SER A 113 5.00 7.97 1.58
N PHE A 114 4.37 6.92 2.08
CA PHE A 114 2.94 6.95 2.38
C PHE A 114 2.63 6.34 3.74
N ASN A 115 1.54 6.81 4.33
CA ASN A 115 0.95 6.24 5.54
C ASN A 115 -0.58 6.29 5.39
N VAL A 116 -1.20 5.12 5.48
CA VAL A 116 -2.64 4.91 5.28
C VAL A 116 -3.21 4.32 6.55
N THR A 117 -4.27 4.95 7.04
CA THR A 117 -5.13 4.46 8.11
C THR A 117 -6.58 4.38 7.60
N LYS A 118 -7.52 3.95 8.42
CA LYS A 118 -8.94 3.86 8.05
C LYS A 118 -9.51 5.13 7.40
N ASN A 119 -9.12 6.30 7.92
CA ASN A 119 -9.73 7.58 7.54
C ASN A 119 -8.77 8.58 6.90
N GLN A 120 -7.48 8.27 6.83
CA GLN A 120 -6.46 9.22 6.43
C GLN A 120 -5.42 8.55 5.53
N TYR A 121 -5.05 9.26 4.48
CA TYR A 121 -3.98 8.91 3.56
C TYR A 121 -2.98 10.06 3.55
N TYR A 122 -1.76 9.80 3.99
CA TYR A 122 -0.65 10.74 3.98
C TYR A 122 0.37 10.32 2.93
N PHE A 123 0.82 11.28 2.15
CA PHE A 123 1.92 11.13 1.20
C PHE A 123 2.93 12.23 1.50
N GLU A 124 4.19 11.87 1.65
CA GLU A 124 5.26 12.80 2.02
C GLU A 124 6.47 12.61 1.11
N LYS A 125 7.32 13.64 1.05
CA LYS A 125 8.56 13.62 0.25
C LYS A 125 8.28 13.25 -1.20
N ILE A 126 7.22 13.80 -1.76
CA ILE A 126 6.79 13.49 -3.12
C ILE A 126 7.73 14.22 -4.10
N ASN A 127 8.39 13.44 -4.94
CA ASN A 127 9.22 13.94 -6.04
C ASN A 127 8.78 13.22 -7.30
N LEU A 128 8.64 13.95 -8.40
CA LEU A 128 8.36 13.37 -9.71
C LEU A 128 8.81 14.28 -10.83
N LYS A 129 9.06 13.72 -12.01
CA LYS A 129 9.41 14.47 -13.21
C LYS A 129 8.31 14.32 -14.26
N LEU A 130 7.72 15.46 -14.65
CA LEU A 130 6.74 15.55 -15.74
C LEU A 130 7.35 16.30 -16.91
N LYS A 131 7.70 15.58 -17.99
CA LYS A 131 8.50 16.10 -19.09
C LYS A 131 9.83 16.64 -18.55
N GLU A 132 10.11 17.94 -18.74
CA GLU A 132 11.33 18.62 -18.23
C GLU A 132 11.13 19.29 -16.86
N LEU A 133 9.94 19.19 -16.27
CA LEU A 133 9.62 19.83 -15.00
C LEU A 133 9.81 18.86 -13.84
N ASP A 134 10.66 19.23 -12.89
CA ASP A 134 10.78 18.56 -11.59
C ASP A 134 9.76 19.15 -10.62
N LEU A 135 8.87 18.28 -10.13
CA LEU A 135 7.79 18.64 -9.21
C LEU A 135 8.04 18.00 -7.85
N ASN A 136 8.00 18.83 -6.82
CA ASN A 136 8.23 18.41 -5.45
C ASN A 136 7.08 18.85 -4.54
N SER A 137 6.73 18.03 -3.57
CA SER A 137 5.78 18.39 -2.51
C SER A 137 6.20 17.78 -1.19
N LYS A 138 6.18 18.58 -0.13
CA LYS A 138 6.53 18.10 1.21
C LYS A 138 5.48 17.12 1.74
N ARG A 139 4.21 17.45 1.58
CA ARG A 139 3.11 16.64 2.08
C ARG A 139 1.83 16.84 1.27
N PHE A 140 1.15 15.74 1.05
CA PHE A 140 -0.20 15.70 0.51
C PHE A 140 -1.04 14.76 1.38
N SER A 141 -2.26 15.16 1.72
CA SER A 141 -3.14 14.31 2.52
C SER A 141 -4.55 14.25 1.97
N LEU A 142 -5.14 13.07 2.05
CA LEU A 142 -6.55 12.83 1.76
C LEU A 142 -7.25 12.40 3.05
N LEU A 143 -8.35 13.03 3.36
CA LEU A 143 -9.21 12.69 4.50
C LEU A 143 -10.50 12.07 3.96
N LYS A 144 -10.83 10.88 4.43
CA LYS A 144 -12.10 10.22 4.12
C LYS A 144 -13.17 10.73 5.11
N LYS A 145 -14.03 11.65 4.67
CA LYS A 145 -15.17 12.12 5.43
C LYS A 145 -16.44 11.51 4.82
N LYS A 146 -17.19 10.70 5.60
CA LYS A 146 -18.48 10.08 5.21
C LYS A 146 -18.84 10.18 3.70
N ARG A 147 -18.25 9.32 2.86
CA ARG A 147 -18.47 9.22 1.40
C ARG A 147 -17.82 10.29 0.50
N ARG A 148 -16.96 11.20 1.02
CA ARG A 148 -16.22 12.18 0.20
C ARG A 148 -14.76 12.23 0.62
N PHE A 149 -13.86 12.42 -0.35
CA PHE A 149 -12.44 12.66 -0.10
C PHE A 149 -12.17 14.16 -0.13
N PHE A 150 -11.42 14.67 0.86
CA PHE A 150 -10.94 16.03 0.89
C PHE A 150 -9.41 16.03 0.72
N CYS A 151 -8.95 16.83 -0.23
CA CYS A 151 -7.53 17.02 -0.48
C CYS A 151 -7.02 18.23 0.32
N ARG A 152 -5.92 18.08 1.04
CA ARG A 152 -5.21 19.18 1.70
C ARG A 152 -3.74 19.13 1.32
N ARG A 153 -3.29 20.16 0.59
CA ARG A 153 -1.88 20.37 0.25
C ARG A 153 -1.27 21.35 1.25
N ARG A 154 -0.08 21.03 1.78
CA ARG A 154 0.80 22.01 2.44
C ARG A 154 2.04 22.14 1.57
N ILE A 155 2.29 23.36 1.14
CA ILE A 155 3.46 23.75 0.35
C ILE A 155 4.63 23.99 1.29
#